data_564eeb3cc60fbf545e7e8db6d74ed41f
#
_entry.id   564eeb3cc60fbf545e7e8db6d74ed41f
#
_cell.length_a   1.000
_cell.length_b   1.000
_cell.length_c   1.000
_cell.angle_alpha   90.00
_cell.angle_beta   90.00
_cell.angle_gamma   90.00
#
_symmetry.space_group_name_H-M   'P 1'
#
loop_
_entity.id
_entity.type
_entity.pdbx_description
1 polymer ?
#
loop_
_entity_poly.entity_id
_entity_poly.type
_entity_poly.pdbx_seq_one_letter_code
_entity_poly.pdbx_strand_id
1 'polypeptide(L)'
;LITNKPDPSEAYGKLKVGFSTMNEGGNNNNFEAMYNLPIYDSVTIRGVVYSDDKGGYIDNIQGTRTVEESARFRSEGYMRSNGVPVSAARAGFQAGADLSGVTFIAADNTDLVEDDFNTSKYTGARLSALINLSDDWDLLLAHTTQELDADGVFFSDPNLGDLEIQSYNDDSLTDEFDNTSWTLTGRIGGLDVVYTGAFTERTADQNIGYSDYMFVGQYLPYYICDQTVTYPGANAPAGTCYGPDMHAPSHSETEVSTHEIRFTTDQDKSTRLTGGAFFSETTLEERVSFTYPGSILAQGWDLAAGPGFSGNNLSYQDGFLSTNAPFAPGEIFRNDIQRTDEQMGIFGELSYDISDTLSVTLGARYYDIEVDFDGSANGSFYNFYGVGSADAQVFGTNIADLYDGDGVYQGNPVEGIPDKATDDGTIFKATVAYTPTEDMMLYATISEGYRAGFLNRPGGYTSKDGLYTVPYEFGSDDMTNYEFGWKADLMDGQMRFNGSVFLAQIGGLQTTIFDPSIANLFFSDNAAD
;
A
#
# COMPACT_ATOMS: atom_id res chain seq x y z
N LEU A 1 9.44 -7.92 13.56
CA LEU A 1 9.21 -7.75 15.00
C LEU A 1 9.58 -9.02 15.72
N ILE A 2 10.42 -8.95 16.77
CA ILE A 2 10.78 -10.12 17.60
C ILE A 2 10.04 -9.96 18.93
N THR A 3 9.16 -10.91 19.22
CA THR A 3 8.37 -10.90 20.44
C THR A 3 9.00 -11.77 21.53
N ASN A 4 8.82 -11.40 22.80
CA ASN A 4 9.29 -12.21 23.91
C ASN A 4 8.49 -13.52 24.02
N LYS A 5 9.19 -14.63 24.15
CA LYS A 5 8.59 -15.95 24.40
C LYS A 5 8.15 -16.08 25.88
N PRO A 6 7.24 -17.01 26.19
CA PRO A 6 6.99 -17.43 27.57
C PRO A 6 8.27 -17.96 28.22
N ASP A 7 8.50 -17.59 29.48
CA ASP A 7 9.68 -17.96 30.28
C ASP A 7 9.27 -19.04 31.30
N PRO A 8 9.81 -20.27 31.16
CA PRO A 8 9.45 -21.36 32.07
C PRO A 8 10.09 -21.24 33.47
N SER A 9 11.01 -20.31 33.68
CA SER A 9 11.81 -20.24 34.92
C SER A 9 11.04 -19.66 36.10
N GLU A 10 10.13 -18.69 35.88
CA GLU A 10 9.39 -18.02 36.96
C GLU A 10 8.08 -17.34 36.50
N ALA A 11 7.18 -17.18 37.48
CA ALA A 11 5.99 -16.36 37.31
C ALA A 11 6.29 -14.90 37.63
N TYR A 12 6.03 -13.99 36.69
CA TYR A 12 6.20 -12.55 36.90
C TYR A 12 5.25 -11.73 36.04
N GLY A 13 5.01 -10.50 36.48
CA GLY A 13 4.21 -9.54 35.76
C GLY A 13 4.91 -8.21 35.62
N LYS A 14 4.52 -7.43 34.61
CA LYS A 14 5.02 -6.07 34.38
C LYS A 14 3.84 -5.18 34.03
N LEU A 15 3.83 -4.01 34.65
CA LEU A 15 2.88 -2.94 34.35
C LEU A 15 3.67 -1.71 33.90
N LYS A 16 3.24 -1.10 32.80
CA LYS A 16 3.76 0.16 32.29
C LYS A 16 2.60 1.11 32.08
N VAL A 17 2.72 2.32 32.60
CA VAL A 17 1.77 3.42 32.39
C VAL A 17 2.59 4.66 32.04
N GLY A 18 2.16 5.39 31.03
CA GLY A 18 2.81 6.61 30.61
C GLY A 18 1.79 7.69 30.28
N PHE A 19 2.19 8.93 30.56
CA PHE A 19 1.50 10.14 30.18
C PHE A 19 2.50 11.11 29.56
N SER A 20 2.11 11.79 28.50
CA SER A 20 2.87 12.89 27.94
C SER A 20 1.94 13.91 27.32
N THR A 21 2.44 15.12 27.14
CA THR A 21 1.76 16.21 26.44
C THR A 21 2.64 16.65 25.28
N MET A 22 2.04 17.01 24.17
CA MET A 22 2.74 17.65 23.06
C MET A 22 2.65 19.17 23.21
N ASN A 23 3.69 19.87 22.78
CA ASN A 23 3.60 21.32 22.65
C ASN A 23 2.72 21.62 21.41
N GLU A 24 1.73 22.50 21.60
CA GLU A 24 0.75 22.76 20.52
C GLU A 24 0.11 21.46 20.00
N GLY A 25 -0.39 20.64 20.93
CA GLY A 25 -0.99 19.35 20.62
C GLY A 25 -1.62 18.70 21.84
N GLY A 26 -2.30 17.58 21.61
CA GLY A 26 -3.07 16.85 22.59
C GLY A 26 -2.24 16.08 23.61
N ASN A 27 -2.92 15.35 24.47
CA ASN A 27 -2.34 14.50 25.49
C ASN A 27 -2.22 13.06 25.01
N ASN A 28 -1.14 12.38 25.42
CA ASN A 28 -0.94 10.97 25.12
C ASN A 28 -1.01 10.14 26.41
N ASN A 29 -1.60 8.97 26.30
CA ASN A 29 -1.71 7.99 27.38
C ASN A 29 -1.26 6.63 26.84
N ASN A 30 -0.48 5.89 27.60
CA ASN A 30 -0.21 4.51 27.28
C ASN A 30 -0.32 3.60 28.51
N PHE A 31 -0.77 2.39 28.24
CA PHE A 31 -0.92 1.33 29.23
C PHE A 31 -0.44 0.02 28.62
N GLU A 32 0.36 -0.73 29.34
CA GLU A 32 0.76 -2.10 28.99
C GLU A 32 0.78 -2.96 30.25
N ALA A 33 0.12 -4.08 30.22
CA ALA A 33 0.21 -5.10 31.26
C ALA A 33 0.65 -6.43 30.65
N MET A 34 1.59 -7.08 31.28
CA MET A 34 2.10 -8.37 30.87
C MET A 34 2.14 -9.31 32.08
N TYR A 35 1.80 -10.57 31.87
CA TYR A 35 1.96 -11.62 32.85
C TYR A 35 2.51 -12.89 32.21
N ASN A 36 3.53 -13.46 32.86
CA ASN A 36 4.16 -14.73 32.49
C ASN A 36 3.88 -15.75 33.61
N LEU A 37 3.39 -16.93 33.23
CA LEU A 37 2.94 -17.94 34.19
C LEU A 37 3.33 -19.35 33.72
N PRO A 38 4.33 -19.98 34.35
CA PRO A 38 4.50 -21.44 34.26
C PRO A 38 3.29 -22.12 34.95
N ILE A 39 2.50 -22.88 34.17
CA ILE A 39 1.32 -23.60 34.69
C ILE A 39 1.73 -25.00 35.15
N TYR A 40 2.58 -25.65 34.34
CA TYR A 40 3.17 -26.97 34.58
C TYR A 40 4.64 -26.93 34.15
N ASP A 41 5.42 -27.91 34.55
CA ASP A 41 6.81 -28.05 34.12
C ASP A 41 6.97 -28.03 32.59
N SER A 42 5.93 -28.45 31.87
CA SER A 42 5.92 -28.53 30.40
C SER A 42 5.10 -27.43 29.71
N VAL A 43 4.42 -26.53 30.45
CA VAL A 43 3.54 -25.52 29.83
C VAL A 43 3.70 -24.16 30.52
N THR A 44 4.12 -23.18 29.75
CA THR A 44 4.20 -21.79 30.19
C THR A 44 3.36 -20.89 29.28
N ILE A 45 2.59 -20.01 29.85
CA ILE A 45 1.82 -19.01 29.11
C ILE A 45 2.34 -17.59 29.38
N ARG A 46 2.17 -16.71 28.42
CA ARG A 46 2.45 -15.28 28.52
C ARG A 46 1.35 -14.49 27.85
N GLY A 47 0.71 -13.61 28.62
CA GLY A 47 -0.29 -12.67 28.14
C GLY A 47 0.24 -11.24 28.15
N VAL A 48 -0.13 -10.45 27.16
CA VAL A 48 0.13 -9.01 27.06
C VAL A 48 -1.17 -8.34 26.62
N VAL A 49 -1.52 -7.22 27.24
CA VAL A 49 -2.57 -6.31 26.77
C VAL A 49 -2.03 -4.90 26.80
N TYR A 50 -2.40 -4.09 25.83
CA TYR A 50 -1.93 -2.71 25.74
C TYR A 50 -2.96 -1.79 25.10
N SER A 51 -2.82 -0.50 25.43
CA SER A 51 -3.50 0.61 24.77
C SER A 51 -2.51 1.78 24.70
N ASP A 52 -2.41 2.40 23.54
CA ASP A 52 -1.58 3.57 23.30
C ASP A 52 -2.41 4.62 22.57
N ASP A 53 -2.79 5.67 23.29
CA ASP A 53 -3.68 6.75 22.85
C ASP A 53 -2.83 8.00 22.62
N LYS A 54 -2.80 8.48 21.37
CA LYS A 54 -2.04 9.64 20.91
C LYS A 54 -3.00 10.79 20.62
N GLY A 55 -2.82 11.89 21.29
CA GLY A 55 -3.48 13.13 20.94
C GLY A 55 -3.01 13.67 19.59
N GLY A 56 -3.87 14.42 18.92
CA GLY A 56 -3.54 15.12 17.68
C GLY A 56 -2.53 16.24 17.88
N TYR A 57 -2.10 16.81 16.76
CA TYR A 57 -1.19 17.96 16.72
C TYR A 57 -1.33 18.77 15.43
N ILE A 58 -2.32 18.44 14.61
CA ILE A 58 -2.67 19.18 13.39
C ILE A 58 -4.05 19.77 13.58
N ASP A 59 -4.19 21.05 13.25
CA ASP A 59 -5.46 21.78 13.34
C ASP A 59 -6.14 21.80 11.98
N ASN A 60 -7.39 21.36 11.92
CA ASN A 60 -8.24 21.58 10.76
C ASN A 60 -8.89 22.95 10.87
N ILE A 61 -8.34 23.92 10.16
CA ILE A 61 -8.83 25.30 10.17
C ILE A 61 -9.90 25.54 9.12
N GLN A 62 -10.71 26.57 9.32
CA GLN A 62 -11.79 26.91 8.40
C GLN A 62 -11.27 27.33 7.03
N GLY A 63 -11.89 26.80 5.98
CA GLY A 63 -11.63 27.14 4.60
C GLY A 63 -12.86 27.05 3.72
N THR A 64 -12.73 27.60 2.51
CA THR A 64 -13.74 27.49 1.47
C THR A 64 -13.07 27.33 0.13
N ARG A 65 -13.49 26.33 -0.65
CA ARG A 65 -12.99 26.11 -2.00
C ARG A 65 -13.56 27.16 -2.96
N THR A 66 -12.67 27.80 -3.71
CA THR A 66 -13.04 28.88 -4.62
C THR A 66 -13.17 28.40 -6.06
N VAL A 67 -13.96 29.15 -6.86
CA VAL A 67 -14.16 28.85 -8.28
C VAL A 67 -12.92 29.10 -9.12
N GLU A 68 -12.08 30.04 -8.70
CA GLU A 68 -10.82 30.38 -9.37
C GLU A 68 -9.80 29.24 -9.32
N GLU A 69 -9.93 28.35 -8.36
CA GLU A 69 -9.09 27.14 -8.26
C GLU A 69 -9.57 26.01 -9.17
N SER A 70 -10.79 26.11 -9.68
CA SER A 70 -11.38 25.09 -10.55
C SER A 70 -10.56 24.87 -11.82
N ALA A 71 -10.32 23.61 -12.16
CA ALA A 71 -9.69 23.23 -13.42
C ALA A 71 -10.45 23.73 -14.66
N ARG A 72 -11.73 24.04 -14.53
CA ARG A 72 -12.59 24.55 -15.60
C ARG A 72 -12.42 26.05 -15.85
N PHE A 73 -12.34 26.84 -14.78
CA PHE A 73 -12.45 28.31 -14.85
C PHE A 73 -11.16 29.05 -14.55
N ARG A 74 -10.16 28.39 -13.99
CA ARG A 74 -8.89 29.01 -13.61
C ARG A 74 -8.20 29.66 -14.80
N SER A 75 -7.70 30.89 -14.61
CA SER A 75 -6.99 31.63 -15.64
C SER A 75 -5.49 31.34 -15.63
N GLU A 76 -4.85 31.53 -16.79
CA GLU A 76 -3.38 31.59 -16.85
C GLU A 76 -2.85 32.64 -15.87
N GLY A 77 -1.78 32.33 -15.16
CA GLY A 77 -1.16 33.19 -14.17
C GLY A 77 -1.85 33.23 -12.81
N TYR A 78 -3.02 32.58 -12.64
CA TYR A 78 -3.61 32.43 -11.32
C TYR A 78 -2.64 31.72 -10.38
N MET A 79 -2.42 32.29 -9.18
CA MET A 79 -1.51 31.71 -8.21
C MET A 79 -2.23 30.60 -7.44
N ARG A 80 -1.71 29.40 -7.56
CA ARG A 80 -2.22 28.24 -6.83
C ARG A 80 -1.84 28.32 -5.36
N SER A 81 -2.56 27.61 -4.49
CA SER A 81 -2.27 27.52 -3.05
C SER A 81 -0.83 27.10 -2.74
N ASN A 82 -0.23 26.27 -3.59
CA ASN A 82 1.19 25.85 -3.48
C ASN A 82 2.20 26.88 -4.01
N GLY A 83 1.77 28.11 -4.32
CA GLY A 83 2.63 29.20 -4.81
C GLY A 83 3.07 29.08 -6.27
N VAL A 84 2.58 28.09 -7.03
CA VAL A 84 2.91 27.90 -8.44
C VAL A 84 1.83 28.52 -9.33
N PRO A 85 2.16 29.41 -10.27
CA PRO A 85 1.17 29.98 -11.17
C PRO A 85 0.65 28.95 -12.19
N VAL A 86 -0.62 29.05 -12.55
CA VAL A 86 -1.25 28.26 -13.59
C VAL A 86 -0.59 28.63 -14.94
N SER A 87 0.00 27.65 -15.61
CA SER A 87 0.55 27.85 -16.96
C SER A 87 -0.57 27.93 -18.01
N ALA A 88 -0.26 28.48 -19.19
CA ALA A 88 -1.19 28.55 -20.31
C ALA A 88 -1.77 27.17 -20.69
N ALA A 89 -0.95 26.13 -20.63
CA ALA A 89 -1.37 24.75 -20.91
C ALA A 89 -2.30 24.15 -19.85
N ARG A 90 -2.36 24.77 -18.67
CA ARG A 90 -3.20 24.37 -17.55
C ARG A 90 -4.36 25.33 -17.25
N ALA A 91 -4.52 26.40 -18.04
CA ALA A 91 -5.67 27.27 -17.96
C ALA A 91 -6.96 26.49 -18.26
N GLY A 92 -8.02 26.80 -17.54
CA GLY A 92 -9.32 26.15 -17.73
C GLY A 92 -9.91 26.47 -19.10
N PHE A 93 -10.62 25.52 -19.67
CA PHE A 93 -11.22 25.69 -21.01
C PHE A 93 -12.35 26.73 -21.05
N GLN A 94 -12.87 27.20 -19.91
CA GLN A 94 -13.78 28.30 -19.74
C GLN A 94 -13.14 29.49 -18.99
N ALA A 95 -11.80 29.56 -18.98
CA ALA A 95 -11.11 30.70 -18.39
C ALA A 95 -11.53 32.01 -19.04
N GLY A 96 -11.89 33.01 -18.22
CA GLY A 96 -12.37 34.31 -18.69
C GLY A 96 -13.83 34.35 -19.12
N ALA A 97 -14.62 33.29 -18.95
CA ALA A 97 -16.07 33.32 -19.15
C ALA A 97 -16.75 34.28 -18.17
N ASP A 98 -17.86 34.91 -18.61
CA ASP A 98 -18.74 35.70 -17.72
C ASP A 98 -19.56 34.74 -16.85
N LEU A 99 -19.18 34.60 -15.59
CA LEU A 99 -19.81 33.68 -14.63
C LEU A 99 -20.97 34.34 -13.86
N SER A 100 -21.43 35.54 -14.23
CA SER A 100 -22.52 36.25 -13.53
C SER A 100 -23.85 35.48 -13.53
N GLY A 101 -24.05 34.56 -14.47
CA GLY A 101 -25.23 33.69 -14.55
C GLY A 101 -25.04 32.33 -13.82
N VAL A 102 -23.90 32.09 -13.20
CA VAL A 102 -23.60 30.79 -12.56
C VAL A 102 -23.69 30.92 -11.04
N THR A 103 -24.45 30.02 -10.43
CA THR A 103 -24.48 29.87 -8.98
C THR A 103 -23.47 28.81 -8.57
N PHE A 104 -22.49 29.17 -7.72
CA PHE A 104 -21.54 28.24 -7.15
C PHE A 104 -21.98 27.86 -5.75
N ILE A 105 -22.14 26.55 -5.53
CA ILE A 105 -22.32 25.97 -4.20
C ILE A 105 -20.93 25.52 -3.77
N ALA A 106 -20.24 26.38 -3.05
CA ALA A 106 -18.89 26.08 -2.57
C ALA A 106 -18.93 25.07 -1.44
N ALA A 107 -17.95 24.17 -1.42
CA ALA A 107 -17.69 23.37 -0.24
C ALA A 107 -17.01 24.24 0.82
N ASP A 108 -17.48 24.16 2.05
CA ASP A 108 -16.79 24.69 3.23
C ASP A 108 -16.67 23.58 4.29
N ASN A 109 -15.78 23.77 5.24
CA ASN A 109 -15.49 22.79 6.28
C ASN A 109 -15.86 23.29 7.68
N THR A 110 -16.79 24.22 7.78
CA THR A 110 -17.15 24.85 9.07
C THR A 110 -17.49 23.82 10.16
N ASP A 111 -18.16 22.73 9.79
CA ASP A 111 -18.57 21.68 10.74
C ASP A 111 -17.42 20.68 11.06
N LEU A 112 -16.26 20.80 10.37
CA LEU A 112 -15.10 19.94 10.51
C LEU A 112 -13.89 20.68 11.12
N VAL A 113 -14.06 21.94 11.53
CA VAL A 113 -13.00 22.72 12.17
C VAL A 113 -12.75 22.15 13.56
N GLU A 114 -11.52 21.73 13.80
CA GLU A 114 -11.13 21.07 15.04
C GLU A 114 -9.63 21.28 15.30
N ASP A 115 -9.27 21.60 16.55
CA ASP A 115 -7.88 21.62 17.00
C ASP A 115 -7.40 20.19 17.27
N ASP A 116 -6.15 19.87 16.95
CA ASP A 116 -5.53 18.58 17.24
C ASP A 116 -6.30 17.38 16.62
N PHE A 117 -6.89 17.53 15.43
CA PHE A 117 -7.86 16.58 14.89
C PHE A 117 -7.27 15.22 14.46
N ASN A 118 -5.94 15.09 14.35
CA ASN A 118 -5.28 13.87 13.89
C ASN A 118 -4.92 12.94 15.05
N THR A 119 -5.90 12.41 15.73
CA THR A 119 -5.69 11.47 16.84
C THR A 119 -5.37 10.06 16.34
N SER A 120 -4.77 9.21 17.20
CA SER A 120 -4.65 7.79 16.92
C SER A 120 -4.62 6.95 18.19
N LYS A 121 -5.27 5.78 18.15
CA LYS A 121 -5.34 4.86 19.27
C LYS A 121 -5.07 3.44 18.84
N TYR A 122 -4.08 2.82 19.46
CA TYR A 122 -3.79 1.41 19.34
C TYR A 122 -4.32 0.66 20.54
N THR A 123 -5.04 -0.43 20.29
CA THR A 123 -5.50 -1.36 21.33
C THR A 123 -5.15 -2.77 20.89
N GLY A 124 -4.60 -3.59 21.77
CA GLY A 124 -4.26 -4.94 21.38
C GLY A 124 -3.98 -5.89 22.53
N ALA A 125 -3.95 -7.15 22.19
CA ALA A 125 -3.64 -8.25 23.09
C ALA A 125 -2.79 -9.32 22.39
N ARG A 126 -1.99 -10.00 23.17
CA ARG A 126 -1.25 -11.18 22.74
C ARG A 126 -1.27 -12.26 23.80
N LEU A 127 -1.60 -13.48 23.41
CA LEU A 127 -1.47 -14.68 24.23
C LEU A 127 -0.49 -15.64 23.55
N SER A 128 0.49 -16.14 24.29
CA SER A 128 1.41 -17.16 23.82
C SER A 128 1.54 -18.30 24.80
N ALA A 129 1.74 -19.50 24.29
CA ALA A 129 1.98 -20.71 25.06
C ALA A 129 3.24 -21.40 24.54
N LEU A 130 4.19 -21.67 25.42
CA LEU A 130 5.33 -22.53 25.19
C LEU A 130 5.05 -23.89 25.79
N ILE A 131 5.11 -24.94 24.99
CA ILE A 131 4.78 -26.32 25.36
C ILE A 131 6.01 -27.19 25.07
N ASN A 132 6.63 -27.71 26.12
CA ASN A 132 7.67 -28.71 26.01
C ASN A 132 7.02 -30.08 25.73
N LEU A 133 7.13 -30.55 24.48
CA LEU A 133 6.55 -31.83 24.06
C LEU A 133 7.40 -33.04 24.49
N SER A 134 8.70 -32.84 24.53
CA SER A 134 9.70 -33.78 25.01
C SER A 134 11.02 -33.06 25.30
N ASP A 135 12.05 -33.79 25.73
CA ASP A 135 13.40 -33.24 25.97
C ASP A 135 14.02 -32.59 24.72
N ASP A 136 13.57 -32.96 23.52
CA ASP A 136 14.12 -32.48 22.24
C ASP A 136 13.14 -31.62 21.43
N TRP A 137 11.90 -31.44 21.90
CA TRP A 137 10.88 -30.77 21.09
C TRP A 137 10.04 -29.78 21.88
N ASP A 138 9.99 -28.53 21.38
CA ASP A 138 9.20 -27.44 21.87
C ASP A 138 8.21 -26.94 20.82
N LEU A 139 6.99 -26.62 21.26
CA LEU A 139 5.97 -25.94 20.46
C LEU A 139 5.64 -24.59 21.08
N LEU A 140 5.83 -23.53 20.34
CA LEU A 140 5.35 -22.19 20.66
C LEU A 140 4.10 -21.91 19.83
N LEU A 141 3.02 -21.57 20.50
CA LEU A 141 1.79 -21.06 19.89
C LEU A 141 1.61 -19.60 20.31
N ALA A 142 1.16 -18.75 19.40
CA ALA A 142 0.83 -17.37 19.74
C ALA A 142 -0.35 -16.88 18.90
N HIS A 143 -1.21 -16.09 19.56
CA HIS A 143 -2.27 -15.33 18.91
C HIS A 143 -2.15 -13.87 19.33
N THR A 144 -2.24 -12.96 18.35
CA THR A 144 -2.14 -11.51 18.53
C THR A 144 -3.30 -10.87 17.83
N THR A 145 -3.98 -9.95 18.50
CA THR A 145 -5.00 -9.07 17.93
C THR A 145 -4.61 -7.62 18.18
N GLN A 146 -4.84 -6.74 17.21
CA GLN A 146 -4.65 -5.31 17.34
C GLN A 146 -5.66 -4.55 16.51
N GLU A 147 -6.13 -3.45 17.05
CA GLU A 147 -6.95 -2.44 16.41
C GLU A 147 -6.23 -1.09 16.48
N LEU A 148 -6.22 -0.37 15.36
CA LEU A 148 -5.83 1.01 15.24
C LEU A 148 -7.03 1.82 14.80
N ASP A 149 -7.43 2.80 15.61
CA ASP A 149 -8.33 3.88 15.20
C ASP A 149 -7.50 5.15 15.01
N ALA A 150 -7.65 5.82 13.88
CA ALA A 150 -7.01 7.10 13.62
C ALA A 150 -7.98 8.05 12.92
N ASP A 151 -8.00 9.28 13.38
CA ASP A 151 -8.77 10.37 12.80
C ASP A 151 -7.84 11.36 12.09
N GLY A 152 -8.40 12.12 11.17
CA GLY A 152 -7.69 13.17 10.45
C GLY A 152 -6.56 12.67 9.55
N VAL A 153 -5.64 13.56 9.27
CA VAL A 153 -4.47 13.31 8.41
C VAL A 153 -3.18 13.68 9.14
N PHE A 154 -2.06 13.07 8.75
CA PHE A 154 -0.73 13.25 9.38
C PHE A 154 0.19 14.14 8.53
N PHE A 155 -0.37 15.08 7.78
CA PHE A 155 0.35 16.10 7.02
C PHE A 155 -0.36 17.44 7.13
N SER A 156 0.38 18.54 7.01
CA SER A 156 -0.12 19.92 7.06
C SER A 156 0.20 20.66 5.78
N ASP A 157 -0.49 21.79 5.54
CA ASP A 157 -0.20 22.70 4.43
C ASP A 157 0.67 23.86 4.91
N PRO A 158 1.96 23.92 4.53
CA PRO A 158 2.88 24.96 5.00
C PRO A 158 2.51 26.38 4.53
N ASN A 159 1.52 26.52 3.64
CA ASN A 159 1.04 27.85 3.21
C ASN A 159 -0.05 28.42 4.12
N LEU A 160 -0.65 27.59 4.97
CA LEU A 160 -1.69 28.01 5.92
C LEU A 160 -1.07 28.47 7.24
N GLY A 161 -0.25 27.64 7.83
CA GLY A 161 0.40 27.89 9.13
C GLY A 161 1.21 26.67 9.58
N ASP A 162 1.76 26.75 10.81
CA ASP A 162 2.43 25.62 11.41
C ASP A 162 1.37 24.59 11.83
N LEU A 163 1.48 23.37 11.29
CA LEU A 163 0.60 22.22 11.60
C LEU A 163 -0.90 22.48 11.31
N GLU A 164 -1.19 23.35 10.36
CA GLU A 164 -2.56 23.66 9.91
C GLU A 164 -2.89 22.99 8.57
N ILE A 165 -4.16 22.63 8.39
CA ILE A 165 -4.74 22.11 7.14
C ILE A 165 -6.17 22.60 6.98
N GLN A 166 -6.70 22.51 5.76
CA GLN A 166 -8.13 22.67 5.44
C GLN A 166 -8.66 21.38 4.86
N SER A 167 -9.05 20.43 5.71
CA SER A 167 -9.74 19.20 5.29
C SER A 167 -11.24 19.45 5.18
N TYR A 168 -11.85 18.95 4.09
CA TYR A 168 -13.28 19.06 3.77
C TYR A 168 -14.00 17.73 3.91
N ASN A 169 -13.37 16.76 4.55
CA ASN A 169 -13.88 15.42 4.78
C ASN A 169 -13.53 14.96 6.19
N ASP A 170 -14.34 14.08 6.72
CA ASP A 170 -14.08 13.38 7.98
C ASP A 170 -13.12 12.21 7.68
N ASP A 171 -11.83 12.55 7.70
CA ASP A 171 -10.76 11.61 7.39
C ASP A 171 -10.57 10.63 8.54
N SER A 172 -10.59 9.34 8.25
CA SER A 172 -10.51 8.29 9.29
C SER A 172 -9.89 7.00 8.77
N LEU A 173 -9.32 6.23 9.69
CA LEU A 173 -8.81 4.88 9.45
C LEU A 173 -9.08 4.00 10.66
N THR A 174 -9.75 2.86 10.43
CA THR A 174 -9.77 1.74 11.36
C THR A 174 -9.04 0.57 10.73
N ASP A 175 -8.04 0.01 11.41
CA ASP A 175 -7.19 -1.08 10.91
C ASP A 175 -7.10 -2.15 12.00
N GLU A 176 -7.69 -3.30 11.71
CA GLU A 176 -7.73 -4.46 12.62
C GLU A 176 -6.92 -5.60 12.04
N PHE A 177 -6.13 -6.29 12.85
CA PHE A 177 -5.53 -7.54 12.45
C PHE A 177 -5.51 -8.59 13.55
N ASP A 178 -5.65 -9.83 13.13
CA ASP A 178 -5.47 -11.04 13.91
C ASP A 178 -4.33 -11.88 13.30
N ASN A 179 -3.40 -12.33 14.15
CA ASN A 179 -2.32 -13.21 13.72
C ASN A 179 -2.22 -14.42 14.65
N THR A 180 -2.40 -15.60 14.10
CA THR A 180 -2.15 -16.87 14.77
C THR A 180 -0.88 -17.50 14.22
N SER A 181 0.10 -17.76 15.08
CA SER A 181 1.38 -18.33 14.67
C SER A 181 1.79 -19.53 15.53
N TRP A 182 2.56 -20.43 14.94
CA TRP A 182 3.14 -21.58 15.61
C TRP A 182 4.57 -21.80 15.18
N THR A 183 5.39 -22.26 16.10
CA THR A 183 6.78 -22.65 15.85
C THR A 183 7.07 -23.94 16.60
N LEU A 184 7.35 -24.99 15.85
CA LEU A 184 7.84 -26.27 16.35
C LEU A 184 9.36 -26.30 16.18
N THR A 185 10.08 -26.40 17.27
CA THR A 185 11.55 -26.47 17.29
C THR A 185 11.96 -27.81 17.88
N GLY A 186 12.90 -28.46 17.26
CA GLY A 186 13.38 -29.74 17.78
C GLY A 186 14.62 -30.25 17.09
N ARG A 187 14.97 -31.53 17.38
CA ARG A 187 16.16 -32.18 16.87
C ARG A 187 15.85 -33.54 16.29
N ILE A 188 16.40 -33.83 15.10
CA ILE A 188 16.35 -35.14 14.45
C ILE A 188 17.77 -35.56 14.17
N GLY A 189 18.26 -36.52 14.96
CA GLY A 189 19.67 -36.97 14.87
C GLY A 189 20.64 -35.82 15.20
N GLY A 190 21.45 -35.41 14.23
CA GLY A 190 22.38 -34.27 14.36
C GLY A 190 21.90 -32.98 13.74
N LEU A 191 20.61 -32.86 13.37
CA LEU A 191 20.03 -31.69 12.73
C LEU A 191 19.06 -31.00 13.70
N ASP A 192 19.21 -29.70 13.88
CA ASP A 192 18.17 -28.87 14.46
C ASP A 192 17.12 -28.58 13.40
N VAL A 193 15.84 -28.69 13.77
CA VAL A 193 14.70 -28.54 12.88
C VAL A 193 13.79 -27.45 13.43
N VAL A 194 13.40 -26.53 12.58
CA VAL A 194 12.37 -25.51 12.88
C VAL A 194 11.29 -25.59 11.81
N TYR A 195 10.04 -25.77 12.24
CA TYR A 195 8.89 -25.54 11.39
C TYR A 195 8.09 -24.40 11.98
N THR A 196 7.87 -23.36 11.20
CA THR A 196 7.05 -22.21 11.61
C THR A 196 5.98 -21.93 10.57
N GLY A 197 4.83 -21.47 11.06
CA GLY A 197 3.76 -21.01 10.20
C GLY A 197 2.96 -19.92 10.90
N ALA A 198 2.22 -19.17 10.09
CA ALA A 198 1.31 -18.14 10.56
C ALA A 198 0.13 -18.02 9.62
N PHE A 199 -0.99 -17.63 10.21
CA PHE A 199 -2.17 -17.16 9.51
C PHE A 199 -2.52 -15.77 10.04
N THR A 200 -2.66 -14.82 9.12
CA THR A 200 -2.98 -13.41 9.45
C THR A 200 -4.21 -13.01 8.66
N GLU A 201 -5.16 -12.42 9.34
CA GLU A 201 -6.31 -11.71 8.78
C GLU A 201 -6.18 -10.23 9.14
N ARG A 202 -6.40 -9.34 8.18
CA ARG A 202 -6.39 -7.89 8.39
C ARG A 202 -7.52 -7.25 7.62
N THR A 203 -8.27 -6.38 8.30
CA THR A 203 -9.30 -5.52 7.71
C THR A 203 -8.90 -4.07 7.93
N ALA A 204 -8.99 -3.25 6.89
CA ALA A 204 -8.79 -1.82 7.00
C ALA A 204 -9.92 -1.05 6.31
N ASP A 205 -10.60 -0.23 7.11
CA ASP A 205 -11.62 0.72 6.66
C ASP A 205 -11.05 2.14 6.71
N GLN A 206 -11.10 2.84 5.59
CA GLN A 206 -10.54 4.17 5.49
C GLN A 206 -11.50 5.11 4.75
N ASN A 207 -11.55 6.37 5.18
CA ASN A 207 -12.19 7.44 4.44
C ASN A 207 -11.22 8.61 4.30
N ILE A 208 -10.91 9.02 3.07
CA ILE A 208 -9.93 10.08 2.79
C ILE A 208 -10.55 11.16 1.92
N GLY A 209 -10.32 12.43 2.28
CA GLY A 209 -10.61 13.57 1.44
C GLY A 209 -9.77 13.55 0.15
N TYR A 210 -10.45 13.61 -1.00
CA TYR A 210 -9.81 13.49 -2.32
C TYR A 210 -10.06 14.71 -3.22
N SER A 211 -10.65 15.79 -2.67
CA SER A 211 -11.00 16.99 -3.44
C SER A 211 -9.80 17.67 -4.09
N ASP A 212 -8.64 17.62 -3.47
CA ASP A 212 -7.41 18.22 -4.01
C ASP A 212 -6.88 17.50 -5.26
N TYR A 213 -7.18 16.22 -5.43
CA TYR A 213 -6.87 15.51 -6.66
C TYR A 213 -7.57 16.11 -7.87
N MET A 214 -8.80 16.59 -7.71
CA MET A 214 -9.57 17.25 -8.78
C MET A 214 -8.97 18.59 -9.18
N PHE A 215 -8.30 19.27 -8.25
CA PHE A 215 -7.57 20.50 -8.53
C PHE A 215 -6.34 20.25 -9.44
N VAL A 216 -5.65 19.15 -9.24
CA VAL A 216 -4.46 18.75 -10.04
C VAL A 216 -4.88 18.09 -11.33
N GLY A 217 -5.99 17.35 -11.33
CA GLY A 217 -6.49 16.56 -12.45
C GLY A 217 -6.90 17.44 -13.65
N GLN A 218 -6.63 16.95 -14.86
CA GLN A 218 -7.06 17.61 -16.09
C GLN A 218 -8.47 17.19 -16.53
N TYR A 219 -8.94 16.04 -16.06
CA TYR A 219 -10.08 15.33 -16.60
C TYR A 219 -11.33 15.42 -15.72
N LEU A 220 -11.16 15.49 -14.41
CA LEU A 220 -12.28 15.70 -13.50
C LEU A 220 -12.40 17.20 -13.22
N PRO A 221 -13.58 17.80 -13.43
CA PRO A 221 -13.79 19.20 -13.06
C PRO A 221 -13.80 19.31 -11.55
N TYR A 222 -13.06 20.31 -11.02
CA TYR A 222 -13.07 20.65 -9.60
C TYR A 222 -14.49 20.97 -9.09
N TYR A 223 -15.30 21.67 -9.91
CA TYR A 223 -16.74 21.82 -9.71
C TYR A 223 -17.50 21.00 -10.76
N ILE A 224 -18.45 20.20 -10.35
CA ILE A 224 -19.40 19.58 -11.26
C ILE A 224 -20.58 20.54 -11.47
N CYS A 225 -20.92 20.78 -12.72
CA CYS A 225 -21.88 21.83 -13.07
C CYS A 225 -23.02 21.28 -13.91
N ASP A 226 -24.14 21.98 -13.89
CA ASP A 226 -25.25 21.74 -14.83
C ASP A 226 -24.74 21.77 -16.28
N GLN A 227 -25.40 21.02 -17.15
CA GLN A 227 -25.04 20.94 -18.57
C GLN A 227 -25.01 22.32 -19.23
N THR A 228 -25.92 23.24 -18.85
CA THR A 228 -26.00 24.62 -19.35
C THR A 228 -24.78 25.46 -19.02
N VAL A 229 -24.03 25.10 -18.00
CA VAL A 229 -22.74 25.73 -17.67
C VAL A 229 -21.61 25.14 -18.52
N THR A 230 -21.68 23.83 -18.78
CA THR A 230 -20.60 23.09 -19.40
C THR A 230 -20.65 23.09 -20.91
N TYR A 231 -21.84 23.04 -21.51
CA TYR A 231 -22.06 22.86 -22.95
C TYR A 231 -22.95 23.96 -23.55
N PRO A 232 -22.58 24.47 -24.70
CA PRO A 232 -21.39 24.25 -25.50
C PRO A 232 -20.24 25.22 -25.24
N GLY A 233 -19.75 25.37 -24.05
CA GLY A 233 -18.63 26.27 -23.71
C GLY A 233 -19.02 27.74 -23.85
N ALA A 234 -20.20 28.11 -23.39
CA ALA A 234 -20.73 29.45 -23.54
C ALA A 234 -19.81 30.48 -22.89
N ASN A 235 -19.62 31.63 -23.56
CA ASN A 235 -18.89 32.78 -22.99
C ASN A 235 -19.61 33.40 -21.78
N ALA A 236 -20.89 33.15 -21.61
CA ALA A 236 -21.73 33.53 -20.50
C ALA A 236 -22.61 32.34 -20.08
N PRO A 237 -22.05 31.34 -19.41
CA PRO A 237 -22.81 30.18 -18.93
C PRO A 237 -23.79 30.60 -17.83
N ALA A 238 -24.87 29.82 -17.69
CA ALA A 238 -25.86 29.98 -16.64
C ALA A 238 -26.31 28.63 -16.08
N GLY A 239 -26.45 28.55 -14.77
CA GLY A 239 -26.81 27.32 -14.05
C GLY A 239 -26.11 27.20 -12.71
N THR A 240 -26.07 25.98 -12.17
CA THR A 240 -25.45 25.70 -10.88
C THR A 240 -24.20 24.86 -11.04
N CYS A 241 -23.16 25.20 -10.28
CA CYS A 241 -21.99 24.39 -10.05
C CYS A 241 -21.92 23.94 -8.58
N TYR A 242 -21.71 22.67 -8.34
CA TYR A 242 -21.67 22.06 -7.03
C TYR A 242 -20.22 21.92 -6.58
N GLY A 243 -19.98 22.20 -5.28
CA GLY A 243 -18.64 22.28 -4.71
C GLY A 243 -17.89 20.94 -4.74
N PRO A 244 -16.56 21.02 -4.74
CA PRO A 244 -15.72 19.84 -4.67
C PRO A 244 -15.72 19.30 -3.24
N ASP A 245 -16.37 18.18 -3.04
CA ASP A 245 -16.46 17.43 -1.79
C ASP A 245 -16.13 15.94 -2.01
N MET A 246 -15.23 15.67 -2.94
CA MET A 246 -14.84 14.30 -3.27
C MET A 246 -14.07 13.66 -2.13
N HIS A 247 -14.45 12.44 -1.80
CA HIS A 247 -13.79 11.58 -0.82
C HIS A 247 -13.75 10.15 -1.32
N ALA A 248 -12.88 9.33 -0.72
CA ALA A 248 -12.63 7.97 -1.13
C ALA A 248 -12.74 7.01 0.06
N PRO A 249 -13.96 6.53 0.40
CA PRO A 249 -14.11 5.41 1.30
C PRO A 249 -13.48 4.17 0.68
N SER A 250 -12.71 3.46 1.47
CA SER A 250 -11.95 2.28 1.09
C SER A 250 -12.13 1.20 2.14
N HIS A 251 -12.30 -0.03 1.67
CA HIS A 251 -12.33 -1.24 2.48
C HIS A 251 -11.37 -2.24 1.89
N SER A 252 -10.49 -2.81 2.73
CA SER A 252 -9.60 -3.87 2.29
C SER A 252 -9.54 -5.00 3.30
N GLU A 253 -9.57 -6.23 2.79
CA GLU A 253 -9.36 -7.46 3.55
C GLU A 253 -8.11 -8.15 3.03
N THR A 254 -7.24 -8.58 3.93
CA THR A 254 -6.02 -9.29 3.56
C THR A 254 -5.90 -10.56 4.40
N GLU A 255 -5.78 -11.70 3.73
CA GLU A 255 -5.46 -12.97 4.35
C GLU A 255 -4.05 -13.39 3.94
N VAL A 256 -3.23 -13.81 4.91
CA VAL A 256 -1.86 -14.29 4.64
C VAL A 256 -1.63 -15.60 5.36
N SER A 257 -1.27 -16.62 4.60
CA SER A 257 -0.81 -17.91 5.11
C SER A 257 0.67 -18.11 4.79
N THR A 258 1.49 -18.43 5.79
CA THR A 258 2.92 -18.66 5.60
C THR A 258 3.38 -19.94 6.28
N HIS A 259 4.32 -20.64 5.64
CA HIS A 259 4.94 -21.86 6.15
C HIS A 259 6.44 -21.88 5.81
N GLU A 260 7.27 -22.21 6.78
CA GLU A 260 8.68 -22.43 6.56
C GLU A 260 9.15 -23.66 7.35
N ILE A 261 9.91 -24.52 6.70
CA ILE A 261 10.66 -25.58 7.37
C ILE A 261 12.15 -25.36 7.14
N ARG A 262 12.94 -25.44 8.23
CA ARG A 262 14.38 -25.21 8.21
C ARG A 262 15.11 -26.33 8.93
N PHE A 263 16.24 -26.75 8.35
CA PHE A 263 17.18 -27.72 8.91
C PHE A 263 18.54 -27.07 9.04
N THR A 264 19.16 -27.22 10.21
CA THR A 264 20.45 -26.61 10.51
C THR A 264 21.38 -27.67 11.15
N THR A 265 22.59 -27.78 10.64
CA THR A 265 23.61 -28.64 11.24
C THR A 265 24.20 -28.00 12.49
N ASP A 266 24.96 -28.77 13.26
CA ASP A 266 25.68 -28.26 14.42
C ASP A 266 26.54 -27.02 14.06
N GLN A 267 26.24 -25.91 14.69
CA GLN A 267 26.87 -24.59 14.41
C GLN A 267 28.25 -24.41 15.05
N ASP A 268 28.66 -25.33 15.91
CA ASP A 268 30.00 -25.35 16.53
C ASP A 268 31.06 -26.02 15.62
N LYS A 269 30.65 -26.54 14.46
CA LYS A 269 31.56 -27.15 13.48
C LYS A 269 32.10 -26.13 12.49
N SER A 270 33.28 -26.41 11.96
CA SER A 270 33.90 -25.61 10.89
C SER A 270 33.09 -25.60 9.59
N THR A 271 32.26 -26.63 9.38
CA THR A 271 31.33 -26.71 8.25
C THR A 271 29.90 -26.68 8.78
N ARG A 272 29.15 -25.67 8.40
CA ARG A 272 27.78 -25.42 8.86
C ARG A 272 26.87 -25.29 7.65
N LEU A 273 25.75 -25.99 7.67
CA LEU A 273 24.74 -25.95 6.62
C LEU A 273 23.39 -25.58 7.24
N THR A 274 22.72 -24.62 6.63
CA THR A 274 21.31 -24.34 6.85
C THR A 274 20.59 -24.48 5.52
N GLY A 275 19.43 -25.14 5.50
CA GLY A 275 18.60 -25.26 4.31
C GLY A 275 17.15 -25.40 4.68
N GLY A 276 16.26 -25.05 3.75
CA GLY A 276 14.84 -25.11 4.02
C GLY A 276 13.98 -24.84 2.80
N ALA A 277 12.67 -24.83 3.07
CA ALA A 277 11.64 -24.49 2.09
C ALA A 277 10.65 -23.52 2.72
N PHE A 278 10.15 -22.62 1.91
CA PHE A 278 9.17 -21.58 2.27
C PHE A 278 7.99 -21.63 1.31
N PHE A 279 6.79 -21.38 1.84
CA PHE A 279 5.58 -21.18 1.07
C PHE A 279 4.78 -20.03 1.70
N SER A 280 4.20 -19.17 0.87
CA SER A 280 3.28 -18.11 1.29
C SER A 280 2.19 -17.93 0.25
N GLU A 281 0.98 -17.70 0.73
CA GLU A 281 -0.15 -17.27 -0.06
C GLU A 281 -0.74 -16.02 0.60
N THR A 282 -1.01 -14.99 -0.21
CA THR A 282 -1.64 -13.75 0.23
C THR A 282 -2.81 -13.46 -0.68
N THR A 283 -4.01 -13.32 -0.11
CA THR A 283 -5.19 -12.81 -0.81
C THR A 283 -5.50 -11.42 -0.28
N LEU A 284 -5.60 -10.46 -1.19
CA LEU A 284 -6.03 -9.09 -0.93
C LEU A 284 -7.33 -8.85 -1.68
N GLU A 285 -8.38 -8.49 -0.96
CA GLU A 285 -9.58 -7.88 -1.52
C GLU A 285 -9.58 -6.39 -1.18
N GLU A 286 -9.74 -5.52 -2.19
CA GLU A 286 -9.73 -4.07 -2.00
C GLU A 286 -10.89 -3.44 -2.77
N ARG A 287 -11.65 -2.60 -2.09
CA ARG A 287 -12.68 -1.76 -2.67
C ARG A 287 -12.48 -0.31 -2.27
N VAL A 288 -12.23 0.55 -3.27
CA VAL A 288 -12.12 2.00 -3.09
C VAL A 288 -13.18 2.66 -3.95
N SER A 289 -14.07 3.44 -3.34
CA SER A 289 -15.16 4.15 -4.02
C SER A 289 -14.88 5.65 -4.00
N PHE A 290 -14.50 6.23 -5.14
CA PHE A 290 -14.34 7.67 -5.27
C PHE A 290 -15.72 8.31 -5.39
N THR A 291 -16.16 8.94 -4.34
CA THR A 291 -17.51 9.51 -4.21
C THR A 291 -17.47 11.01 -4.37
N TYR A 292 -18.35 11.54 -5.24
CA TYR A 292 -18.54 12.97 -5.46
C TYR A 292 -20.04 13.29 -5.31
N PRO A 293 -20.50 13.65 -4.12
CA PRO A 293 -21.93 13.85 -3.84
C PRO A 293 -22.60 14.87 -4.75
N GLY A 294 -21.91 15.94 -5.13
CA GLY A 294 -22.42 16.94 -6.08
C GLY A 294 -22.78 16.39 -7.46
N SER A 295 -22.25 15.23 -7.85
CA SER A 295 -22.46 14.64 -9.18
C SER A 295 -23.93 14.29 -9.46
N ILE A 296 -24.68 13.88 -8.45
CA ILE A 296 -26.10 13.51 -8.58
C ILE A 296 -27.04 14.72 -8.62
N LEU A 297 -26.55 15.90 -8.27
CA LEU A 297 -27.33 17.14 -8.22
C LEU A 297 -27.31 17.90 -9.54
N ALA A 298 -26.26 17.72 -10.35
CA ALA A 298 -26.07 18.43 -11.61
C ALA A 298 -27.18 18.09 -12.63
N GLN A 299 -27.76 19.14 -13.24
CA GLN A 299 -28.93 19.05 -14.09
C GLN A 299 -28.59 19.00 -15.59
N GLY A 300 -29.51 18.43 -16.37
CA GLY A 300 -29.44 18.43 -17.84
C GLY A 300 -28.57 17.30 -18.43
N TRP A 301 -28.00 16.46 -17.64
CA TRP A 301 -27.23 15.30 -18.06
C TRP A 301 -28.15 14.08 -18.15
N ASP A 302 -28.56 13.71 -19.38
CA ASP A 302 -29.47 12.59 -19.64
C ASP A 302 -28.83 11.63 -20.67
N LEU A 303 -28.68 10.36 -20.31
CA LEU A 303 -28.17 9.29 -21.20
C LEU A 303 -28.97 9.13 -22.49
N ALA A 304 -30.28 9.39 -22.46
CA ALA A 304 -31.13 9.24 -23.63
C ALA A 304 -30.91 10.32 -24.70
N ALA A 305 -30.23 11.41 -24.35
CA ALA A 305 -30.08 12.59 -25.22
C ALA A 305 -28.86 12.56 -26.17
N GLY A 306 -28.02 11.52 -26.11
CA GLY A 306 -26.87 11.36 -27.02
C GLY A 306 -25.50 11.53 -26.35
N PRO A 307 -24.43 11.60 -27.15
CA PRO A 307 -23.06 11.52 -26.63
C PRO A 307 -22.69 12.72 -25.76
N GLY A 308 -22.14 12.45 -24.59
CA GLY A 308 -21.61 13.46 -23.68
C GLY A 308 -21.50 12.96 -22.26
N PHE A 309 -20.72 13.65 -21.47
CA PHE A 309 -20.69 13.44 -20.03
C PHE A 309 -22.10 13.64 -19.47
N SER A 310 -22.60 12.65 -18.83
CA SER A 310 -23.95 12.66 -18.30
C SER A 310 -23.84 12.66 -16.78
N GLY A 311 -23.87 13.87 -16.18
CA GLY A 311 -23.71 14.05 -14.75
C GLY A 311 -24.66 13.20 -13.92
N ASN A 312 -25.94 13.14 -14.29
CA ASN A 312 -26.93 12.34 -13.56
C ASN A 312 -26.87 10.84 -13.83
N ASN A 313 -26.14 10.42 -14.83
CA ASN A 313 -26.04 9.02 -15.21
C ASN A 313 -24.79 8.33 -14.64
N LEU A 314 -23.93 9.07 -13.99
CA LEU A 314 -22.75 8.53 -13.31
C LEU A 314 -23.11 7.43 -12.30
N SER A 315 -24.31 7.52 -11.71
CA SER A 315 -24.76 6.61 -10.67
C SER A 315 -25.55 5.40 -11.15
N TYR A 316 -25.77 5.24 -12.47
CA TYR A 316 -26.64 4.19 -13.00
C TYR A 316 -25.92 3.14 -13.86
N GLN A 317 -24.63 3.25 -14.02
CA GLN A 317 -23.88 2.24 -14.75
C GLN A 317 -23.54 1.06 -13.85
N ASP A 318 -23.61 -0.14 -14.43
CA ASP A 318 -23.12 -1.32 -13.73
C ASP A 318 -21.61 -1.20 -13.56
N GLY A 319 -21.14 -1.44 -12.34
CA GLY A 319 -19.72 -1.63 -12.06
C GLY A 319 -19.31 -3.03 -12.50
N PHE A 320 -18.09 -3.14 -12.97
CA PHE A 320 -17.46 -4.43 -13.26
C PHE A 320 -16.65 -4.83 -12.03
N LEU A 321 -17.33 -5.35 -11.05
CA LEU A 321 -16.74 -5.86 -9.84
C LEU A 321 -16.50 -7.34 -9.95
N SER A 322 -15.68 -7.87 -9.06
CA SER A 322 -15.71 -9.30 -8.74
C SER A 322 -17.14 -9.80 -8.47
N THR A 323 -18.05 -8.94 -8.02
CA THR A 323 -19.45 -9.22 -7.72
C THR A 323 -20.47 -8.59 -8.70
N ASN A 324 -20.06 -7.85 -9.71
CA ASN A 324 -20.94 -7.14 -10.67
C ASN A 324 -22.01 -6.26 -10.01
N ALA A 325 -21.68 -5.53 -8.96
CA ALA A 325 -22.62 -4.64 -8.29
C ALA A 325 -22.69 -3.27 -9.00
N PRO A 326 -23.87 -2.61 -9.10
CA PRO A 326 -23.99 -1.28 -9.67
C PRO A 326 -23.26 -0.23 -8.83
N PHE A 327 -22.88 0.90 -9.46
CA PHE A 327 -22.31 2.04 -8.75
C PHE A 327 -23.35 2.66 -7.82
N ALA A 328 -22.90 3.05 -6.62
CA ALA A 328 -23.72 3.80 -5.69
C ALA A 328 -23.95 5.24 -6.19
N PRO A 329 -25.06 5.92 -5.80
CA PRO A 329 -25.26 7.33 -6.11
C PRO A 329 -24.09 8.21 -5.68
N GLY A 330 -23.54 8.99 -6.59
CA GLY A 330 -22.36 9.84 -6.33
C GLY A 330 -21.01 9.15 -6.50
N GLU A 331 -20.98 7.86 -6.64
CA GLU A 331 -19.75 7.10 -6.92
C GLU A 331 -19.32 7.34 -8.38
N ILE A 332 -18.19 8.03 -8.56
CA ILE A 332 -17.71 8.42 -9.89
C ILE A 332 -16.65 7.48 -10.45
N PHE A 333 -15.94 6.81 -9.58
CA PHE A 333 -14.95 5.80 -9.94
C PHE A 333 -14.87 4.76 -8.81
N ARG A 334 -14.64 3.52 -9.18
CA ARG A 334 -14.46 2.43 -8.23
C ARG A 334 -13.30 1.56 -8.64
N ASN A 335 -12.47 1.23 -7.65
CA ASN A 335 -11.49 0.19 -7.72
C ASN A 335 -12.02 -0.96 -6.85
N ASP A 336 -12.25 -2.13 -7.45
CA ASP A 336 -12.73 -3.33 -6.76
C ASP A 336 -11.97 -4.51 -7.33
N ILE A 337 -10.97 -4.96 -6.58
CA ILE A 337 -9.99 -5.94 -7.02
C ILE A 337 -9.85 -7.07 -6.01
N GLN A 338 -9.53 -8.25 -6.53
CA GLN A 338 -8.95 -9.35 -5.78
C GLN A 338 -7.58 -9.65 -6.36
N ARG A 339 -6.60 -9.82 -5.50
CA ARG A 339 -5.25 -10.20 -5.86
C ARG A 339 -4.81 -11.37 -5.00
N THR A 340 -4.31 -12.43 -5.65
CA THR A 340 -3.72 -13.58 -4.96
C THR A 340 -2.26 -13.69 -5.36
N ASP A 341 -1.37 -13.65 -4.37
CA ASP A 341 0.07 -13.83 -4.54
C ASP A 341 0.48 -15.16 -3.91
N GLU A 342 0.97 -16.09 -4.71
CA GLU A 342 1.58 -17.33 -4.23
C GLU A 342 3.09 -17.26 -4.39
N GLN A 343 3.82 -17.69 -3.36
CA GLN A 343 5.27 -17.76 -3.41
C GLN A 343 5.79 -19.06 -2.82
N MET A 344 6.65 -19.75 -3.56
CA MET A 344 7.43 -20.86 -3.07
C MET A 344 8.93 -20.54 -3.11
N GLY A 345 9.69 -21.03 -2.14
CA GLY A 345 11.14 -20.87 -2.12
C GLY A 345 11.84 -22.10 -1.55
N ILE A 346 12.96 -22.48 -2.13
CA ILE A 346 13.89 -23.47 -1.58
C ILE A 346 15.24 -22.79 -1.43
N PHE A 347 15.85 -22.89 -0.26
CA PHE A 347 17.09 -22.18 0.04
C PHE A 347 18.11 -23.06 0.77
N GLY A 348 19.38 -22.69 0.62
CA GLY A 348 20.49 -23.28 1.34
C GLY A 348 21.64 -22.30 1.51
N GLU A 349 22.31 -22.40 2.65
CA GLU A 349 23.50 -21.62 2.99
C GLU A 349 24.55 -22.53 3.60
N LEU A 350 25.76 -22.51 3.06
CA LEU A 350 26.92 -23.23 3.52
C LEU A 350 27.97 -22.26 4.06
N SER A 351 28.32 -22.37 5.34
CA SER A 351 29.42 -21.64 5.94
C SER A 351 30.59 -22.59 6.22
N TYR A 352 31.81 -22.15 5.90
CA TYR A 352 33.02 -22.90 6.09
C TYR A 352 34.13 -22.02 6.72
N ASP A 353 34.69 -22.47 7.84
CA ASP A 353 35.85 -21.85 8.47
C ASP A 353 37.13 -22.36 7.82
N ILE A 354 37.75 -21.50 7.01
CA ILE A 354 39.04 -21.77 6.35
C ILE A 354 40.15 -21.82 7.41
N SER A 355 40.03 -20.98 8.43
CA SER A 355 40.91 -20.90 9.58
C SER A 355 40.15 -20.33 10.79
N ASP A 356 40.77 -20.27 11.96
CA ASP A 356 40.18 -19.67 13.17
C ASP A 356 39.82 -18.19 13.00
N THR A 357 40.35 -17.52 11.96
CA THR A 357 40.14 -16.10 11.70
C THR A 357 39.46 -15.79 10.39
N LEU A 358 39.23 -16.77 9.53
CA LEU A 358 38.69 -16.58 8.19
C LEU A 358 37.56 -17.56 7.90
N SER A 359 36.38 -17.04 7.59
CA SER A 359 35.23 -17.85 7.19
C SER A 359 34.64 -17.37 5.85
N VAL A 360 34.04 -18.30 5.13
CA VAL A 360 33.31 -18.05 3.87
C VAL A 360 31.91 -18.61 4.01
N THR A 361 30.91 -17.86 3.57
CA THR A 361 29.52 -18.29 3.50
C THR A 361 29.01 -18.15 2.08
N LEU A 362 28.39 -19.20 1.55
CA LEU A 362 27.74 -19.22 0.24
C LEU A 362 26.27 -19.60 0.42
N GLY A 363 25.38 -18.81 -0.14
CA GLY A 363 23.94 -19.04 -0.10
C GLY A 363 23.33 -19.03 -1.50
N ALA A 364 22.25 -19.78 -1.67
CA ALA A 364 21.40 -19.74 -2.85
C ALA A 364 19.94 -19.93 -2.45
N ARG A 365 19.03 -19.26 -3.16
CA ARG A 365 17.59 -19.43 -3.04
C ARG A 365 16.98 -19.51 -4.44
N TYR A 366 16.29 -20.59 -4.73
CA TYR A 366 15.34 -20.67 -5.83
C TYR A 366 14.00 -20.13 -5.34
N TYR A 367 13.32 -19.36 -6.16
CA TYR A 367 11.97 -18.87 -5.93
C TYR A 367 11.09 -19.13 -7.15
N ASP A 368 9.80 -19.26 -6.90
CA ASP A 368 8.73 -19.35 -7.88
C ASP A 368 7.56 -18.53 -7.33
N ILE A 369 7.05 -17.60 -8.14
CA ILE A 369 6.00 -16.65 -7.75
C ILE A 369 4.93 -16.65 -8.83
N GLU A 370 3.69 -16.67 -8.38
CA GLU A 370 2.52 -16.50 -9.21
C GLU A 370 1.66 -15.38 -8.62
N VAL A 371 1.17 -14.47 -9.47
CA VAL A 371 0.27 -13.40 -9.08
C VAL A 371 -0.97 -13.46 -9.98
N ASP A 372 -2.10 -13.72 -9.36
CA ASP A 372 -3.42 -13.64 -9.96
C ASP A 372 -4.08 -12.31 -9.63
N PHE A 373 -4.81 -11.73 -10.58
CA PHE A 373 -5.39 -10.40 -10.43
C PHE A 373 -6.74 -10.32 -11.12
N ASP A 374 -7.80 -10.13 -10.34
CA ASP A 374 -9.19 -10.13 -10.78
C ASP A 374 -9.92 -8.84 -10.35
N GLY A 375 -11.14 -8.64 -10.85
CA GLY A 375 -12.00 -7.52 -10.50
C GLY A 375 -12.03 -6.40 -11.53
N SER A 376 -12.09 -5.14 -11.08
CA SER A 376 -12.22 -4.01 -11.98
C SER A 376 -11.73 -2.69 -11.41
N ALA A 377 -11.41 -1.76 -12.32
CA ALA A 377 -11.17 -0.35 -12.02
C ALA A 377 -11.95 0.49 -13.05
N ASN A 378 -13.11 1.01 -12.67
CA ASN A 378 -14.05 1.63 -13.60
C ASN A 378 -14.60 2.96 -13.11
N GLY A 379 -14.75 3.92 -14.04
CA GLY A 379 -15.59 5.10 -13.87
C GLY A 379 -17.07 4.78 -14.10
N SER A 380 -17.94 5.47 -13.38
CA SER A 380 -19.38 5.44 -13.64
C SER A 380 -19.79 6.32 -14.84
N PHE A 381 -18.82 6.92 -15.52
CA PHE A 381 -19.04 7.74 -16.70
C PHE A 381 -19.30 6.87 -17.92
N TYR A 382 -20.40 7.11 -18.60
CA TYR A 382 -20.63 6.54 -19.91
C TYR A 382 -20.03 7.46 -20.99
N ASN A 383 -19.06 6.95 -21.73
CA ASN A 383 -18.55 7.62 -22.92
C ASN A 383 -19.08 6.90 -24.16
N PHE A 384 -20.13 7.47 -24.77
CA PHE A 384 -20.79 6.88 -25.93
C PHE A 384 -19.85 6.69 -27.13
N TYR A 385 -18.88 7.58 -27.32
CA TYR A 385 -17.88 7.46 -28.38
C TYR A 385 -16.79 6.46 -28.05
N GLY A 386 -16.68 6.09 -26.81
CA GLY A 386 -15.70 5.16 -26.31
C GLY A 386 -16.11 3.70 -26.37
N VAL A 387 -17.40 3.40 -26.52
CA VAL A 387 -17.86 2.02 -26.54
C VAL A 387 -17.30 1.28 -27.74
N GLY A 388 -16.48 0.25 -27.49
CA GLY A 388 -15.81 -0.52 -28.52
C GLY A 388 -14.62 0.18 -29.19
N SER A 389 -14.14 1.29 -28.64
CA SER A 389 -12.92 1.99 -29.07
C SER A 389 -11.91 2.06 -27.93
N ALA A 390 -10.65 2.41 -28.25
CA ALA A 390 -9.64 2.70 -27.24
C ALA A 390 -10.07 3.75 -26.23
N ASP A 391 -10.97 4.66 -26.60
CA ASP A 391 -11.49 5.71 -25.71
C ASP A 391 -12.46 5.18 -24.65
N ALA A 392 -13.10 4.03 -24.83
CA ALA A 392 -13.93 3.38 -23.81
C ALA A 392 -13.08 2.90 -22.62
N GLN A 393 -11.87 2.51 -22.90
CA GLN A 393 -10.89 2.06 -21.92
C GLN A 393 -10.31 3.20 -21.09
N VAL A 394 -10.49 4.46 -21.52
CA VAL A 394 -9.97 5.66 -20.81
C VAL A 394 -10.55 5.79 -19.41
N PHE A 395 -11.71 5.23 -19.14
CA PHE A 395 -12.42 5.38 -17.88
C PHE A 395 -12.44 4.13 -17.00
N GLY A 396 -11.82 3.04 -17.43
CA GLY A 396 -11.69 1.86 -16.60
C GLY A 396 -11.44 0.57 -17.36
N THR A 397 -11.15 -0.46 -16.62
CA THR A 397 -10.81 -1.80 -17.11
C THR A 397 -11.54 -2.83 -16.28
N ASN A 398 -12.20 -3.79 -16.94
CA ASN A 398 -12.61 -5.03 -16.30
C ASN A 398 -11.42 -5.98 -16.31
N ILE A 399 -10.84 -6.20 -15.15
CA ILE A 399 -9.62 -6.99 -14.96
C ILE A 399 -9.93 -8.47 -15.14
N ALA A 400 -11.09 -8.93 -14.66
CA ALA A 400 -11.55 -10.29 -14.83
C ALA A 400 -11.66 -10.67 -16.32
N ASP A 401 -12.24 -9.79 -17.16
CA ASP A 401 -12.29 -10.00 -18.62
C ASP A 401 -10.91 -9.94 -19.28
N LEU A 402 -9.94 -9.25 -18.67
CA LEU A 402 -8.61 -9.08 -19.23
C LEU A 402 -7.71 -10.28 -18.97
N TYR A 403 -7.80 -10.86 -17.77
CA TYR A 403 -6.85 -11.85 -17.27
C TYR A 403 -7.48 -13.21 -16.92
N ASP A 404 -8.68 -13.52 -17.46
CA ASP A 404 -9.32 -14.80 -17.23
C ASP A 404 -8.79 -15.94 -18.12
N GLY A 405 -7.81 -15.64 -18.97
CA GLY A 405 -7.16 -16.61 -19.83
C GLY A 405 -8.01 -17.13 -20.98
N ASP A 406 -9.25 -16.65 -21.15
CA ASP A 406 -10.17 -17.10 -22.21
C ASP A 406 -9.83 -16.50 -23.60
N GLY A 407 -8.93 -15.51 -23.64
CA GLY A 407 -8.53 -14.82 -24.86
C GLY A 407 -9.58 -13.85 -25.40
N VAL A 408 -10.53 -13.43 -24.57
CA VAL A 408 -11.59 -12.48 -24.95
C VAL A 408 -11.53 -11.26 -24.04
N TYR A 409 -11.33 -10.08 -24.60
CA TYR A 409 -11.38 -8.81 -23.88
C TYR A 409 -12.51 -7.94 -24.39
N GLN A 410 -13.43 -7.55 -23.51
CA GLN A 410 -14.63 -6.78 -23.84
C GLN A 410 -15.42 -7.36 -25.04
N GLY A 411 -15.54 -8.69 -25.10
CA GLY A 411 -16.21 -9.40 -26.18
C GLY A 411 -15.40 -9.51 -27.48
N ASN A 412 -14.15 -9.10 -27.51
CA ASN A 412 -13.25 -9.23 -28.68
C ASN A 412 -12.16 -10.27 -28.39
N PRO A 413 -11.94 -11.24 -29.31
CA PRO A 413 -10.83 -12.16 -29.18
C PRO A 413 -9.49 -11.43 -29.15
N VAL A 414 -8.67 -11.69 -28.15
CA VAL A 414 -7.31 -11.18 -28.03
C VAL A 414 -6.39 -12.36 -27.76
N GLU A 415 -5.40 -12.56 -28.63
CA GLU A 415 -4.45 -13.65 -28.50
C GLU A 415 -3.24 -13.19 -27.67
N GLY A 416 -2.81 -13.99 -26.69
CA GLY A 416 -1.57 -13.76 -25.95
C GLY A 416 -1.69 -12.86 -24.71
N ILE A 417 -2.89 -12.69 -24.16
CA ILE A 417 -3.06 -12.10 -22.83
C ILE A 417 -2.67 -13.17 -21.79
N PRO A 418 -1.79 -12.85 -20.83
CA PRO A 418 -1.47 -13.79 -19.75
C PRO A 418 -2.68 -13.97 -18.83
N ASP A 419 -2.82 -15.16 -18.26
CA ASP A 419 -3.80 -15.47 -17.22
C ASP A 419 -3.32 -14.94 -15.87
N LYS A 420 -2.01 -15.04 -15.63
CA LYS A 420 -1.34 -14.67 -14.41
C LYS A 420 0.04 -14.08 -14.72
N ALA A 421 0.56 -13.27 -13.83
CA ALA A 421 1.98 -12.93 -13.85
C ALA A 421 2.77 -14.00 -13.10
N THR A 422 3.79 -14.56 -13.72
CA THR A 422 4.64 -15.58 -13.11
C THR A 422 6.10 -15.18 -13.22
N ASP A 423 6.88 -15.48 -12.19
CA ASP A 423 8.33 -15.26 -12.20
C ASP A 423 9.04 -16.33 -11.38
N ASP A 424 10.14 -16.86 -11.92
CA ASP A 424 10.98 -17.82 -11.21
C ASP A 424 12.47 -17.51 -11.42
N GLY A 425 13.26 -17.82 -10.42
CA GLY A 425 14.69 -17.58 -10.52
C GLY A 425 15.51 -18.10 -9.36
N THR A 426 16.81 -17.84 -9.44
CA THR A 426 17.74 -18.19 -8.37
C THR A 426 18.61 -16.99 -8.04
N ILE A 427 18.64 -16.61 -6.78
CA ILE A 427 19.48 -15.55 -6.25
C ILE A 427 20.60 -16.14 -5.38
N PHE A 428 21.75 -15.47 -5.36
CA PHE A 428 22.95 -15.91 -4.69
C PHE A 428 23.44 -14.91 -3.65
N LYS A 429 24.20 -15.44 -2.69
CA LYS A 429 24.91 -14.66 -1.67
C LYS A 429 26.29 -15.27 -1.46
N ALA A 430 27.30 -14.43 -1.36
CA ALA A 430 28.64 -14.82 -0.94
C ALA A 430 29.18 -13.81 0.08
N THR A 431 29.65 -14.32 1.21
CA THR A 431 30.24 -13.49 2.28
C THR A 431 31.60 -14.08 2.66
N VAL A 432 32.58 -13.20 2.81
CA VAL A 432 33.88 -13.50 3.45
C VAL A 432 33.97 -12.68 4.72
N ALA A 433 34.21 -13.33 5.85
CA ALA A 433 34.43 -12.67 7.13
C ALA A 433 35.84 -12.97 7.66
N TYR A 434 36.54 -11.91 8.09
CA TYR A 434 37.87 -11.98 8.63
C TYR A 434 37.90 -11.37 10.03
N THR A 435 38.26 -12.18 11.04
CA THR A 435 38.30 -11.83 12.45
C THR A 435 39.75 -11.86 12.94
N PRO A 436 40.57 -10.81 12.66
CA PRO A 436 42.00 -10.78 13.01
C PRO A 436 42.25 -10.86 14.52
N THR A 437 41.30 -10.39 15.32
CA THR A 437 41.30 -10.47 16.77
C THR A 437 39.89 -10.77 17.28
N GLU A 438 39.76 -11.16 18.56
CA GLU A 438 38.46 -11.40 19.20
C GLU A 438 37.57 -10.14 19.20
N ASP A 439 38.19 -8.94 19.15
CA ASP A 439 37.51 -7.65 19.21
C ASP A 439 37.26 -7.02 17.85
N MET A 440 37.66 -7.66 16.72
CA MET A 440 37.54 -7.05 15.40
C MET A 440 37.10 -8.05 14.34
N MET A 441 36.08 -7.69 13.58
CA MET A 441 35.64 -8.41 12.38
C MET A 441 35.53 -7.45 11.20
N LEU A 442 36.06 -7.87 10.06
CA LEU A 442 35.85 -7.28 8.75
C LEU A 442 35.06 -8.27 7.88
N TYR A 443 34.15 -7.78 7.07
CA TYR A 443 33.44 -8.64 6.13
C TYR A 443 33.22 -7.97 4.78
N ALA A 444 33.09 -8.78 3.74
CA ALA A 444 32.65 -8.38 2.42
C ALA A 444 31.54 -9.33 1.95
N THR A 445 30.45 -8.78 1.43
CA THR A 445 29.30 -9.53 0.94
C THR A 445 28.94 -9.06 -0.46
N ILE A 446 28.64 -10.02 -1.33
CA ILE A 446 27.88 -9.84 -2.56
C ILE A 446 26.58 -10.60 -2.38
N SER A 447 25.44 -9.93 -2.62
CA SER A 447 24.14 -10.57 -2.52
C SER A 447 23.19 -10.05 -3.60
N GLU A 448 22.34 -10.94 -4.08
CA GLU A 448 21.30 -10.65 -5.05
C GLU A 448 19.94 -10.61 -4.36
N GLY A 449 19.01 -9.85 -4.93
CA GLY A 449 17.62 -9.74 -4.53
C GLY A 449 16.77 -9.44 -5.75
N TYR A 450 15.46 -9.54 -5.60
CA TYR A 450 14.50 -9.24 -6.66
C TYR A 450 13.23 -8.63 -6.05
N ARG A 451 12.47 -7.94 -6.90
CA ARG A 451 11.08 -7.58 -6.63
C ARG A 451 10.24 -8.14 -7.78
N ALA A 452 9.24 -8.95 -7.43
CA ALA A 452 8.38 -9.61 -8.41
C ALA A 452 7.67 -8.62 -9.34
N GLY A 453 7.47 -9.04 -10.58
CA GLY A 453 6.62 -8.35 -11.55
C GLY A 453 5.14 -8.46 -11.21
N PHE A 454 4.31 -7.77 -11.99
CA PHE A 454 2.87 -7.72 -11.78
C PHE A 454 2.11 -7.45 -13.08
N LEU A 455 0.78 -7.51 -13.01
CA LEU A 455 -0.12 -7.23 -14.13
C LEU A 455 -0.49 -5.74 -14.19
N ASN A 456 -0.68 -5.23 -15.43
CA ASN A 456 -1.10 -3.86 -15.68
C ASN A 456 -2.59 -3.78 -15.95
N ARG A 457 -3.35 -3.01 -15.16
CA ARG A 457 -4.78 -2.77 -15.40
C ARG A 457 -5.09 -2.27 -16.83
N PRO A 458 -4.34 -1.30 -17.40
CA PRO A 458 -4.54 -0.89 -18.79
C PRO A 458 -3.69 -1.70 -19.78
N GLY A 459 -3.36 -2.95 -19.50
CA GLY A 459 -2.58 -3.80 -20.39
C GLY A 459 -3.14 -3.84 -21.82
N GLY A 460 -2.27 -3.82 -22.83
CA GLY A 460 -2.64 -3.77 -24.23
C GLY A 460 -3.04 -2.39 -24.77
N TYR A 461 -3.10 -1.38 -23.92
CA TYR A 461 -3.44 -0.01 -24.31
C TYR A 461 -2.35 0.60 -25.19
N THR A 462 -2.70 1.10 -26.37
CA THR A 462 -1.74 1.65 -27.29
C THR A 462 -1.87 3.17 -27.38
N SER A 463 -0.74 3.87 -27.30
CA SER A 463 -0.67 5.33 -27.47
C SER A 463 -1.28 5.79 -28.78
N LYS A 464 -1.79 7.04 -28.82
CA LYS A 464 -2.48 7.60 -30.01
C LYS A 464 -1.59 7.64 -31.25
N ASP A 465 -0.28 7.71 -31.10
CA ASP A 465 0.70 7.68 -32.19
C ASP A 465 1.13 6.25 -32.57
N GLY A 466 0.66 5.24 -31.84
CA GLY A 466 0.97 3.83 -32.09
C GLY A 466 2.42 3.42 -31.76
N LEU A 467 3.17 4.26 -31.06
CA LEU A 467 4.58 4.00 -30.79
C LEU A 467 4.83 3.22 -29.49
N TYR A 468 3.86 3.21 -28.58
CA TYR A 468 3.97 2.51 -27.31
C TYR A 468 2.67 1.74 -27.01
N THR A 469 2.82 0.54 -26.50
CA THR A 469 1.71 -0.27 -25.98
C THR A 469 2.03 -0.67 -24.55
N VAL A 470 1.13 -0.40 -23.63
CA VAL A 470 1.26 -0.81 -22.23
C VAL A 470 1.36 -2.33 -22.18
N PRO A 471 2.42 -2.90 -21.59
CA PRO A 471 2.52 -4.33 -21.46
C PRO A 471 1.42 -4.87 -20.56
N TYR A 472 0.93 -6.08 -20.82
CA TYR A 472 -0.02 -6.75 -19.93
C TYR A 472 0.59 -7.06 -18.58
N GLU A 473 1.83 -7.49 -18.59
CA GLU A 473 2.65 -7.74 -17.40
C GLU A 473 3.97 -6.96 -17.51
N PHE A 474 4.54 -6.60 -16.38
CA PHE A 474 5.90 -6.09 -16.28
C PHE A 474 6.73 -7.04 -15.43
N GLY A 475 7.98 -7.21 -15.83
CA GLY A 475 8.88 -8.19 -15.22
C GLY A 475 9.38 -7.79 -13.84
N SER A 476 10.05 -8.71 -13.19
CA SER A 476 10.80 -8.45 -11.97
C SER A 476 11.92 -7.44 -12.22
N ASP A 477 12.26 -6.66 -11.21
CA ASP A 477 13.55 -6.01 -11.15
C ASP A 477 14.50 -6.82 -10.26
N ASP A 478 15.77 -6.76 -10.57
CA ASP A 478 16.83 -7.41 -9.81
C ASP A 478 17.77 -6.40 -9.16
N MET A 479 18.32 -6.78 -8.02
CA MET A 479 19.29 -5.97 -7.31
C MET A 479 20.52 -6.78 -6.97
N THR A 480 21.68 -6.23 -7.28
CA THR A 480 22.96 -6.74 -6.78
C THR A 480 23.54 -5.75 -5.77
N ASN A 481 23.79 -6.22 -4.57
CA ASN A 481 24.38 -5.44 -3.49
C ASN A 481 25.82 -5.90 -3.22
N TYR A 482 26.74 -4.96 -3.19
CA TYR A 482 28.14 -5.12 -2.78
C TYR A 482 28.35 -4.37 -1.47
N GLU A 483 28.69 -5.07 -0.42
CA GLU A 483 28.89 -4.48 0.90
C GLU A 483 30.26 -4.83 1.47
N PHE A 484 30.91 -3.86 2.09
CA PHE A 484 32.07 -4.04 2.95
C PHE A 484 31.80 -3.42 4.30
N GLY A 485 32.01 -4.18 5.38
CA GLY A 485 31.73 -3.71 6.71
C GLY A 485 32.76 -4.13 7.75
N TRP A 486 32.64 -3.51 8.91
CA TRP A 486 33.48 -3.79 10.07
C TRP A 486 32.66 -3.74 11.36
N LYS A 487 33.11 -4.55 12.35
CA LYS A 487 32.65 -4.51 13.73
C LYS A 487 33.88 -4.53 14.62
N ALA A 488 33.99 -3.56 15.52
CA ALA A 488 35.14 -3.43 16.40
C ALA A 488 34.75 -3.00 17.81
N ASP A 489 35.21 -3.73 18.80
CA ASP A 489 35.19 -3.33 20.20
C ASP A 489 36.57 -2.76 20.55
N LEU A 490 36.61 -1.48 20.89
CA LEU A 490 37.81 -0.70 21.12
C LEU A 490 37.92 -0.33 22.60
N MET A 491 39.15 0.02 23.06
CA MET A 491 39.42 0.48 24.44
C MET A 491 38.93 -0.53 25.49
N ASP A 492 39.31 -1.82 25.35
CA ASP A 492 38.90 -2.91 26.24
C ASP A 492 37.34 -3.02 26.37
N GLY A 493 36.61 -2.90 25.25
CA GLY A 493 35.15 -3.01 25.21
C GLY A 493 34.38 -1.75 25.64
N GLN A 494 35.09 -0.63 25.97
CA GLN A 494 34.43 0.62 26.36
C GLN A 494 33.81 1.38 25.17
N MET A 495 34.25 1.09 23.95
CA MET A 495 33.76 1.73 22.72
C MET A 495 33.48 0.66 21.67
N ARG A 496 32.25 0.67 21.11
CA ARG A 496 31.90 -0.16 19.95
C ARG A 496 31.79 0.70 18.69
N PHE A 497 32.54 0.31 17.67
CA PHE A 497 32.57 1.01 16.37
C PHE A 497 32.24 0.05 15.23
N ASN A 498 31.00 0.11 14.76
CA ASN A 498 30.51 -0.69 13.65
C ASN A 498 30.14 0.22 12.47
N GLY A 499 30.33 -0.26 11.25
CA GLY A 499 29.95 0.47 10.05
C GLY A 499 29.99 -0.42 8.82
N SER A 500 29.35 0.06 7.75
CA SER A 500 29.48 -0.52 6.42
C SER A 500 29.41 0.55 5.35
N VAL A 501 29.93 0.21 4.18
CA VAL A 501 29.73 0.92 2.92
C VAL A 501 29.19 -0.06 1.90
N PHE A 502 28.24 0.38 1.10
CA PHE A 502 27.61 -0.49 0.11
C PHE A 502 27.37 0.23 -1.21
N LEU A 503 27.24 -0.59 -2.26
CA LEU A 503 26.78 -0.19 -3.59
C LEU A 503 25.66 -1.15 -4.00
N ALA A 504 24.46 -0.62 -4.17
CA ALA A 504 23.32 -1.36 -4.70
C ALA A 504 23.11 -0.96 -6.16
N GLN A 505 23.05 -1.93 -7.05
CA GLN A 505 22.71 -1.78 -8.46
C GLN A 505 21.36 -2.45 -8.71
N ILE A 506 20.44 -1.74 -9.35
CA ILE A 506 19.12 -2.25 -9.70
C ILE A 506 19.03 -2.30 -11.22
N GLY A 507 18.76 -3.48 -11.77
CA GLY A 507 18.47 -3.71 -13.17
C GLY A 507 16.96 -3.78 -13.39
N GLY A 508 16.49 -3.29 -14.55
CA GLY A 508 15.07 -3.37 -14.92
C GLY A 508 14.12 -2.67 -13.94
N LEU A 509 14.52 -1.53 -13.34
CA LEU A 509 13.76 -0.85 -12.29
C LEU A 509 12.28 -0.68 -12.67
N GLN A 510 11.37 -1.23 -11.88
CA GLN A 510 9.94 -1.03 -12.05
C GLN A 510 9.55 0.42 -11.76
N THR A 511 8.91 1.07 -12.72
CA THR A 511 8.46 2.46 -12.63
C THR A 511 6.97 2.56 -12.87
N THR A 512 6.27 3.32 -12.02
CA THR A 512 4.86 3.63 -12.23
C THR A 512 4.74 4.92 -13.03
N ILE A 513 3.96 4.86 -14.11
CA ILE A 513 3.83 5.91 -15.11
C ILE A 513 2.36 6.36 -15.15
N PHE A 514 2.14 7.67 -15.23
CA PHE A 514 0.87 8.27 -15.61
C PHE A 514 1.09 9.17 -16.82
N ASP A 515 0.68 8.70 -17.98
CA ASP A 515 0.72 9.48 -19.22
C ASP A 515 -0.63 9.40 -19.94
N PRO A 516 -1.46 10.45 -19.85
CA PRO A 516 -2.79 10.47 -20.46
C PRO A 516 -2.76 10.48 -22.00
N SER A 517 -1.60 10.61 -22.62
CA SER A 517 -1.45 10.41 -24.08
C SER A 517 -1.39 8.93 -24.45
N ILE A 518 -1.09 8.07 -23.47
CA ILE A 518 -1.03 6.61 -23.58
C ILE A 518 -2.32 6.02 -22.98
N ALA A 519 -2.45 6.10 -21.66
CA ALA A 519 -3.61 5.60 -20.91
C ALA A 519 -3.99 6.57 -19.79
N ASN A 520 -5.29 6.73 -19.51
CA ASN A 520 -5.75 7.59 -18.41
C ASN A 520 -5.84 6.84 -17.07
N LEU A 521 -4.95 5.89 -16.88
CA LEU A 521 -4.74 5.11 -15.67
C LEU A 521 -3.24 5.02 -15.42
N PHE A 522 -2.87 4.77 -14.18
CA PHE A 522 -1.50 4.40 -13.87
C PHE A 522 -1.18 3.00 -14.42
N PHE A 523 -0.01 2.86 -14.98
CA PHE A 523 0.56 1.59 -15.40
C PHE A 523 2.03 1.53 -14.99
N SER A 524 2.59 0.35 -15.00
CA SER A 524 3.99 0.13 -14.67
C SER A 524 4.73 -0.49 -15.85
N ASP A 525 6.01 -0.17 -15.96
CA ASP A 525 6.92 -0.78 -16.93
C ASP A 525 8.31 -0.84 -16.33
N ASN A 526 9.15 -1.72 -16.84
CA ASN A 526 10.54 -1.79 -16.45
C ASN A 526 11.33 -0.70 -17.17
N ALA A 527 12.07 0.10 -16.39
CA ALA A 527 13.00 1.07 -16.99
C ALA A 527 14.10 0.34 -17.77
N ALA A 528 14.51 0.90 -18.90
CA ALA A 528 15.70 0.41 -19.59
C ALA A 528 16.94 0.65 -18.71
N ASP A 529 17.88 -0.32 -18.73
CA ASP A 529 19.17 -0.26 -18.03
C ASP A 529 20.05 0.90 -18.50
#